data_a31e5787de2c9cbd1f5d5ced5c895923
#
_entry.id   a31e5787de2c9cbd1f5d5ced5c895923
#
_cell.length_a   1.000
_cell.length_b   1.000
_cell.length_c   1.000
_cell.angle_alpha   90.00
_cell.angle_beta   90.00
_cell.angle_gamma   90.00
#
_symmetry.space_group_name_H-M   'P 1'
#
loop_
_entity.id
_entity.type
_entity.pdbx_description
1 polymer ?
#
loop_
_entity_poly.entity_id
_entity_poly.type
_entity_poly.pdbx_seq_one_letter_code
_entity_poly.pdbx_strand_id
1 'polypeptide(L)'
;VGEVNTRFKVTGDELQELSTLFLKFAEINETDLNTAIGMTNKIMVQWGIDAKETANVLGLITQKAQDTGISVDTLMNGVQQHGAILKEMGLNLGQSINLLAQFEANGVNADQALRGFRKAVAAYTKDGLSMDEALKKTIESIKNAGSETEALTIATKIFGTKGAAEMTRAIREGRFSIDDLSKSMSEYGDVVDKTFEATEDGIDKFKVASNNAKLALGSLG
;
A
#
# COMPACT_ATOMS: atom_id res chain seq x y z
N VAL A 1 4.57 3.85 22.68
CA VAL A 1 3.37 3.57 23.50
C VAL A 1 2.44 4.78 23.54
N GLY A 2 2.88 5.96 24.02
CA GLY A 2 2.02 7.14 24.12
C GLY A 2 1.41 7.59 22.78
N GLU A 3 2.18 7.64 21.70
CA GLU A 3 1.68 7.96 20.36
C GLU A 3 0.64 6.95 19.86
N VAL A 4 0.84 5.65 20.11
CA VAL A 4 -0.11 4.61 19.73
C VAL A 4 -1.44 4.79 20.49
N ASN A 5 -1.37 4.93 21.82
CA ASN A 5 -2.56 5.19 22.64
C ASN A 5 -3.33 6.43 22.15
N THR A 6 -2.62 7.54 21.92
CA THR A 6 -3.23 8.81 21.52
C THR A 6 -3.94 8.71 20.16
N ARG A 7 -3.33 8.04 19.19
CA ARG A 7 -3.83 8.00 17.82
C ARG A 7 -4.84 6.89 17.56
N PHE A 8 -4.62 5.71 18.12
CA PHE A 8 -5.46 4.52 17.89
C PHE A 8 -6.52 4.32 18.97
N LYS A 9 -6.44 5.04 20.11
CA LYS A 9 -7.38 4.96 21.23
C LYS A 9 -7.47 3.56 21.86
N VAL A 10 -6.39 2.80 21.80
CA VAL A 10 -6.27 1.45 22.36
C VAL A 10 -5.60 1.48 23.72
N THR A 11 -5.92 0.53 24.61
CA THR A 11 -5.40 0.42 25.97
C THR A 11 -5.09 -1.04 26.32
N GLY A 12 -4.43 -1.28 27.45
CA GLY A 12 -4.17 -2.64 27.94
C GLY A 12 -3.34 -3.48 26.97
N ASP A 13 -3.72 -4.74 26.80
CA ASP A 13 -3.02 -5.70 25.95
C ASP A 13 -2.99 -5.28 24.48
N GLU A 14 -4.08 -4.72 23.97
CA GLU A 14 -4.14 -4.21 22.59
C GLU A 14 -3.12 -3.08 22.34
N LEU A 15 -2.92 -2.19 23.32
CA LEU A 15 -1.89 -1.15 23.25
C LEU A 15 -0.50 -1.75 23.21
N GLN A 16 -0.25 -2.79 23.99
CA GLN A 16 1.03 -3.49 24.01
C GLN A 16 1.31 -4.18 22.68
N GLU A 17 0.34 -4.95 22.16
CA GLU A 17 0.45 -5.65 20.89
C GLU A 17 0.70 -4.69 19.74
N LEU A 18 -0.09 -3.63 19.64
CA LEU A 18 0.03 -2.64 18.58
C LEU A 18 1.35 -1.84 18.68
N SER A 19 1.80 -1.50 19.91
CA SER A 19 3.10 -0.84 20.08
C SER A 19 4.26 -1.75 19.66
N THR A 20 4.17 -3.04 19.98
CA THR A 20 5.14 -4.05 19.56
C THR A 20 5.19 -4.20 18.04
N LEU A 21 4.04 -4.25 17.40
CA LEU A 21 3.93 -4.33 15.94
C LEU A 21 4.59 -3.13 15.26
N PHE A 22 4.36 -1.91 15.74
CA PHE A 22 4.99 -0.71 15.18
C PHE A 22 6.50 -0.68 15.39
N LEU A 23 7.01 -1.17 16.53
CA LEU A 23 8.45 -1.30 16.75
C LEU A 23 9.09 -2.24 15.74
N LYS A 24 8.50 -3.42 15.55
CA LYS A 24 8.95 -4.38 14.53
C LYS A 24 8.90 -3.80 13.14
N PHE A 25 7.78 -3.18 12.79
CA PHE A 25 7.59 -2.55 11.47
C PHE A 25 8.64 -1.47 11.19
N ALA A 26 8.91 -0.59 12.17
CA ALA A 26 9.90 0.46 12.03
C ALA A 26 11.32 -0.09 11.85
N GLU A 27 11.67 -1.14 12.60
CA GLU A 27 12.98 -1.80 12.53
C GLU A 27 13.20 -2.47 11.17
N ILE A 28 12.28 -3.34 10.72
CA ILE A 28 12.47 -4.10 9.47
C ILE A 28 12.41 -3.25 8.21
N ASN A 29 11.77 -2.09 8.27
CA ASN A 29 11.61 -1.19 7.13
C ASN A 29 12.50 0.06 7.22
N GLU A 30 13.37 0.15 8.23
CA GLU A 30 14.29 1.28 8.45
C GLU A 30 13.59 2.64 8.43
N THR A 31 12.37 2.73 9.03
CA THR A 31 11.57 3.95 9.09
C THR A 31 11.50 4.51 10.51
N ASP A 32 11.23 5.81 10.66
CA ASP A 32 11.01 6.43 11.96
C ASP A 32 9.70 5.96 12.58
N LEU A 33 9.78 5.48 13.84
CA LEU A 33 8.64 4.93 14.57
C LEU A 33 7.44 5.89 14.66
N ASN A 34 7.68 7.16 14.99
CA ASN A 34 6.60 8.13 15.17
C ASN A 34 6.00 8.52 13.82
N THR A 35 6.81 8.58 12.78
CA THR A 35 6.38 8.77 11.40
C THR A 35 5.49 7.61 10.96
N ALA A 36 5.92 6.37 11.16
CA ALA A 36 5.15 5.18 10.83
C ALA A 36 3.78 5.15 11.53
N ILE A 37 3.75 5.38 12.86
CA ILE A 37 2.51 5.46 13.64
C ILE A 37 1.59 6.57 13.11
N GLY A 38 2.14 7.76 12.88
CA GLY A 38 1.39 8.92 12.43
C GLY A 38 0.79 8.73 11.04
N MET A 39 1.56 8.21 10.09
CA MET A 39 1.13 7.99 8.72
C MET A 39 0.10 6.86 8.64
N THR A 40 0.34 5.74 9.31
CA THR A 40 -0.61 4.63 9.36
C THR A 40 -1.96 5.08 9.91
N ASN A 41 -1.98 5.81 11.01
CA ASN A 41 -3.23 6.34 11.58
C ASN A 41 -3.96 7.25 10.58
N LYS A 42 -3.25 8.18 9.92
CA LYS A 42 -3.87 9.06 8.91
C LYS A 42 -4.49 8.28 7.75
N ILE A 43 -3.77 7.27 7.24
CA ILE A 43 -4.26 6.39 6.18
C ILE A 43 -5.52 5.67 6.64
N MET A 44 -5.47 5.01 7.80
CA MET A 44 -6.59 4.23 8.32
C MET A 44 -7.83 5.11 8.55
N VAL A 45 -7.67 6.30 9.15
CA VAL A 45 -8.75 7.28 9.33
C VAL A 45 -9.31 7.73 7.97
N GLN A 46 -8.45 8.07 7.01
CA GLN A 46 -8.87 8.48 5.67
C GLN A 46 -9.69 7.41 4.96
N TRP A 47 -9.38 6.13 5.18
CA TRP A 47 -10.05 5.00 4.55
C TRP A 47 -11.18 4.39 5.39
N GLY A 48 -11.35 4.84 6.63
CA GLY A 48 -12.35 4.31 7.56
C GLY A 48 -12.03 2.89 8.03
N ILE A 49 -10.76 2.57 8.20
CA ILE A 49 -10.24 1.26 8.62
C ILE A 49 -10.11 1.23 10.15
N ASP A 50 -10.61 0.17 10.76
CA ASP A 50 -10.56 -0.05 12.20
C ASP A 50 -9.14 -0.37 12.69
N ALA A 51 -8.79 0.02 13.93
CA ALA A 51 -7.48 -0.20 14.53
C ALA A 51 -7.03 -1.67 14.52
N LYS A 52 -7.97 -2.62 14.66
CA LYS A 52 -7.70 -4.07 14.60
C LYS A 52 -7.11 -4.54 13.26
N GLU A 53 -7.30 -3.78 12.19
CA GLU A 53 -6.76 -4.09 10.86
C GLU A 53 -5.33 -3.55 10.66
N THR A 54 -4.73 -2.91 11.67
CA THR A 54 -3.39 -2.29 11.55
C THR A 54 -2.34 -3.29 11.09
N ALA A 55 -2.36 -4.53 11.61
CA ALA A 55 -1.42 -5.57 11.22
C ALA A 55 -1.52 -5.89 9.72
N ASN A 56 -2.74 -5.99 9.20
CA ASN A 56 -3.00 -6.25 7.79
C ASN A 56 -2.51 -5.10 6.90
N VAL A 57 -2.71 -3.86 7.33
CA VAL A 57 -2.26 -2.66 6.60
C VAL A 57 -0.73 -2.59 6.57
N LEU A 58 -0.08 -2.72 7.71
CA LEU A 58 1.39 -2.67 7.82
C LEU A 58 2.05 -3.85 7.09
N GLY A 59 1.46 -5.04 7.22
CA GLY A 59 1.94 -6.23 6.52
C GLY A 59 1.87 -6.08 5.00
N LEU A 60 0.76 -5.58 4.47
CA LEU A 60 0.65 -5.32 3.03
C LEU A 60 1.66 -4.28 2.55
N ILE A 61 1.84 -3.18 3.28
CA ILE A 61 2.83 -2.13 2.94
C ILE A 61 4.24 -2.73 2.94
N THR A 62 4.61 -3.50 3.98
CA THR A 62 5.90 -4.20 4.06
C THR A 62 6.11 -5.14 2.88
N GLN A 63 5.12 -6.01 2.60
CA GLN A 63 5.21 -6.94 1.47
C GLN A 63 5.41 -6.21 0.14
N LYS A 64 4.65 -5.15 -0.11
CA LYS A 64 4.77 -4.39 -1.36
C LYS A 64 6.07 -3.61 -1.46
N ALA A 65 6.59 -3.10 -0.35
CA ALA A 65 7.92 -2.50 -0.30
C ALA A 65 9.01 -3.52 -0.69
N GLN A 66 8.94 -4.74 -0.15
CA GLN A 66 9.86 -5.83 -0.47
C GLN A 66 9.73 -6.30 -1.93
N ASP A 67 8.51 -6.51 -2.42
CA ASP A 67 8.24 -6.97 -3.79
C ASP A 67 8.76 -6.00 -4.85
N THR A 68 8.79 -4.70 -4.53
CA THR A 68 9.06 -3.64 -5.51
C THR A 68 10.38 -2.90 -5.28
N GLY A 69 11.02 -3.08 -4.12
CA GLY A 69 12.22 -2.35 -3.72
C GLY A 69 11.97 -0.89 -3.34
N ILE A 70 10.71 -0.50 -3.11
CA ILE A 70 10.33 0.86 -2.73
C ILE A 70 10.28 0.96 -1.21
N SER A 71 10.63 2.13 -0.65
CA SER A 71 10.50 2.32 0.79
C SER A 71 9.03 2.38 1.23
N VAL A 72 8.76 1.90 2.45
CA VAL A 72 7.42 1.99 3.05
C VAL A 72 6.96 3.45 3.17
N ASP A 73 7.87 4.38 3.42
CA ASP A 73 7.56 5.81 3.50
C ASP A 73 7.05 6.36 2.16
N THR A 74 7.66 5.95 1.04
CA THR A 74 7.20 6.31 -0.31
C THR A 74 5.79 5.80 -0.55
N LEU A 75 5.52 4.52 -0.24
CA LEU A 75 4.18 3.94 -0.39
C LEU A 75 3.15 4.63 0.49
N MET A 76 3.45 4.82 1.78
CA MET A 76 2.52 5.47 2.72
C MET A 76 2.22 6.92 2.32
N ASN A 77 3.24 7.69 1.89
CA ASN A 77 3.06 9.04 1.36
C ASN A 77 2.16 9.04 0.12
N GLY A 78 2.41 8.13 -0.82
CA GLY A 78 1.60 7.98 -2.03
C GLY A 78 0.14 7.69 -1.71
N VAL A 79 -0.13 6.75 -0.80
CA VAL A 79 -1.51 6.40 -0.36
C VAL A 79 -2.20 7.58 0.31
N GLN A 80 -1.51 8.33 1.17
CA GLN A 80 -2.06 9.50 1.82
C GLN A 80 -2.35 10.62 0.82
N GLN A 81 -1.43 10.89 -0.09
CA GLN A 81 -1.54 11.96 -1.09
C GLN A 81 -2.64 11.70 -2.10
N HIS A 82 -2.76 10.46 -2.57
CA HIS A 82 -3.68 10.07 -3.64
C HIS A 82 -4.98 9.44 -3.14
N GLY A 83 -5.16 9.28 -1.83
CA GLY A 83 -6.29 8.57 -1.25
C GLY A 83 -7.65 9.08 -1.69
N ALA A 84 -7.83 10.39 -1.88
CA ALA A 84 -9.10 10.97 -2.33
C ALA A 84 -9.48 10.49 -3.74
N ILE A 85 -8.54 10.54 -4.70
CA ILE A 85 -8.80 10.12 -6.09
C ILE A 85 -8.97 8.60 -6.18
N LEU A 86 -8.21 7.82 -5.40
CA LEU A 86 -8.32 6.36 -5.36
C LEU A 86 -9.69 5.93 -4.83
N LYS A 87 -10.19 6.57 -3.78
CA LYS A 87 -11.54 6.34 -3.25
C LYS A 87 -12.63 6.75 -4.23
N GLU A 88 -12.47 7.90 -4.92
CA GLU A 88 -13.38 8.34 -5.99
C GLU A 88 -13.46 7.30 -7.12
N MET A 89 -12.36 6.60 -7.39
CA MET A 89 -12.31 5.48 -8.35
C MET A 89 -12.92 4.18 -7.80
N GLY A 90 -13.43 4.16 -6.57
CA GLY A 90 -14.03 2.98 -5.94
C GLY A 90 -13.03 1.94 -5.43
N LEU A 91 -11.75 2.25 -5.41
CA LEU A 91 -10.74 1.32 -4.90
C LEU A 91 -10.75 1.28 -3.37
N ASN A 92 -10.58 0.10 -2.80
CA ASN A 92 -10.30 -0.05 -1.38
C ASN A 92 -8.83 0.23 -1.05
N LEU A 93 -8.48 0.26 0.24
CA LEU A 93 -7.11 0.56 0.67
C LEU A 93 -6.09 -0.44 0.11
N GLY A 94 -6.38 -1.74 0.17
CA GLY A 94 -5.48 -2.78 -0.33
C GLY A 94 -5.22 -2.64 -1.84
N GLN A 95 -6.27 -2.44 -2.63
CA GLN A 95 -6.17 -2.18 -4.07
C GLN A 95 -5.33 -0.92 -4.35
N SER A 96 -5.50 0.10 -3.54
CA SER A 96 -4.80 1.39 -3.69
C SER A 96 -3.30 1.27 -3.40
N ILE A 97 -2.93 0.54 -2.34
CA ILE A 97 -1.53 0.25 -2.01
C ILE A 97 -0.89 -0.54 -3.16
N ASN A 98 -1.56 -1.61 -3.64
CA ASN A 98 -1.06 -2.42 -4.74
C ASN A 98 -0.86 -1.60 -6.02
N LEU A 99 -1.83 -0.77 -6.39
CA LEU A 99 -1.76 0.06 -7.60
C LEU A 99 -0.61 1.06 -7.53
N LEU A 100 -0.46 1.77 -6.41
CA LEU A 100 0.62 2.73 -6.23
C LEU A 100 1.99 2.06 -6.21
N ALA A 101 2.13 0.91 -5.55
CA ALA A 101 3.36 0.13 -5.56
C ALA A 101 3.77 -0.26 -7.00
N GLN A 102 2.81 -0.67 -7.82
CA GLN A 102 3.05 -0.99 -9.22
C GLN A 102 3.46 0.25 -10.05
N PHE A 103 2.86 1.41 -9.81
CA PHE A 103 3.27 2.64 -10.49
C PHE A 103 4.71 3.02 -10.15
N GLU A 104 5.04 3.05 -8.87
CA GLU A 104 6.40 3.38 -8.41
C GLU A 104 7.44 2.38 -8.95
N ALA A 105 7.16 1.07 -8.86
CA ALA A 105 8.04 0.01 -9.36
C ALA A 105 8.34 0.13 -10.86
N ASN A 106 7.43 0.70 -11.63
CA ASN A 106 7.58 0.90 -13.07
C ASN A 106 7.95 2.35 -13.45
N GLY A 107 8.33 3.19 -12.47
CA GLY A 107 8.74 4.58 -12.71
C GLY A 107 7.62 5.47 -13.25
N VAL A 108 6.37 5.14 -12.94
CA VAL A 108 5.18 5.86 -13.41
C VAL A 108 4.82 6.97 -12.44
N ASN A 109 4.63 8.19 -12.96
CA ASN A 109 4.11 9.28 -12.13
C ASN A 109 2.65 9.01 -11.75
N ALA A 110 2.40 8.79 -10.45
CA ALA A 110 1.09 8.42 -9.92
C ALA A 110 0.01 9.47 -10.24
N ASP A 111 0.30 10.78 -10.12
CA ASP A 111 -0.65 11.84 -10.43
C ASP A 111 -1.15 11.77 -11.88
N GLN A 112 -0.23 11.57 -12.82
CA GLN A 112 -0.55 11.49 -14.23
C GLN A 112 -1.31 10.21 -14.55
N ALA A 113 -0.84 9.08 -14.02
CA ALA A 113 -1.46 7.78 -14.21
C ALA A 113 -2.89 7.75 -13.66
N LEU A 114 -3.11 8.21 -12.44
CA LEU A 114 -4.44 8.21 -11.81
C LEU A 114 -5.43 9.10 -12.57
N ARG A 115 -5.01 10.26 -13.08
CA ARG A 115 -5.88 11.07 -13.95
C ARG A 115 -6.25 10.37 -15.25
N GLY A 116 -5.29 9.70 -15.89
CA GLY A 116 -5.50 8.93 -17.09
C GLY A 116 -6.40 7.71 -16.86
N PHE A 117 -6.12 6.97 -15.80
CA PHE A 117 -6.91 5.81 -15.38
C PHE A 117 -8.36 6.19 -15.09
N ARG A 118 -8.58 7.25 -14.30
CA ARG A 118 -9.93 7.74 -14.01
C ARG A 118 -10.72 8.05 -15.28
N LYS A 119 -10.10 8.68 -16.26
CA LYS A 119 -10.76 8.95 -17.56
C LYS A 119 -11.12 7.67 -18.32
N ALA A 120 -10.19 6.71 -18.38
CA ALA A 120 -10.40 5.45 -19.06
C ALA A 120 -11.51 4.63 -18.39
N VAL A 121 -11.45 4.50 -17.06
CA VAL A 121 -12.45 3.79 -16.26
C VAL A 121 -13.83 4.46 -16.39
N ALA A 122 -13.90 5.80 -16.32
CA ALA A 122 -15.16 6.54 -16.48
C ALA A 122 -15.84 6.31 -17.84
N ALA A 123 -15.08 6.03 -18.90
CA ALA A 123 -15.66 5.67 -20.17
C ALA A 123 -16.39 4.32 -20.11
N TYR A 124 -15.78 3.32 -19.49
CA TYR A 124 -16.37 1.98 -19.37
C TYR A 124 -17.52 1.92 -18.35
N THR A 125 -17.45 2.69 -17.25
CA THR A 125 -18.55 2.73 -16.28
C THR A 125 -19.81 3.40 -16.83
N LYS A 126 -19.68 4.33 -17.77
CA LYS A 126 -20.83 4.87 -18.53
C LYS A 126 -21.54 3.79 -19.37
N ASP A 127 -20.79 2.79 -19.81
CA ASP A 127 -21.31 1.65 -20.55
C ASP A 127 -21.88 0.54 -19.62
N GLY A 128 -21.98 0.82 -18.31
CA GLY A 128 -22.59 -0.05 -17.31
C GLY A 128 -21.65 -1.08 -16.68
N LEU A 129 -20.35 -0.99 -16.90
CA LEU A 129 -19.37 -1.87 -16.24
C LEU A 129 -19.15 -1.45 -14.79
N SER A 130 -18.94 -2.43 -13.93
CA SER A 130 -18.43 -2.19 -12.56
C SER A 130 -17.01 -1.61 -12.61
N MET A 131 -16.55 -1.03 -11.50
CA MET A 131 -15.21 -0.47 -11.40
C MET A 131 -14.12 -1.52 -11.69
N ASP A 132 -14.24 -2.72 -11.11
CA ASP A 132 -13.28 -3.80 -11.33
C ASP A 132 -13.25 -4.26 -12.79
N GLU A 133 -14.40 -4.39 -13.42
CA GLU A 133 -14.49 -4.73 -14.85
C GLU A 133 -13.90 -3.62 -15.73
N ALA A 134 -14.16 -2.35 -15.39
CA ALA A 134 -13.62 -1.20 -16.10
C ALA A 134 -12.08 -1.12 -15.99
N LEU A 135 -11.53 -1.38 -14.80
CA LEU A 135 -10.09 -1.48 -14.59
C LEU A 135 -9.47 -2.63 -15.39
N LYS A 136 -10.06 -3.83 -15.31
CA LYS A 136 -9.63 -5.00 -16.10
C LYS A 136 -9.62 -4.69 -17.57
N LYS A 137 -10.71 -4.16 -18.09
CA LYS A 137 -10.85 -3.83 -19.52
C LYS A 137 -9.86 -2.77 -19.98
N THR A 138 -9.53 -1.81 -19.11
CA THR A 138 -8.50 -0.80 -19.39
C THR A 138 -7.13 -1.44 -19.58
N ILE A 139 -6.74 -2.36 -18.70
CA ILE A 139 -5.46 -3.07 -18.81
C ILE A 139 -5.46 -4.07 -19.97
N GLU A 140 -6.56 -4.81 -20.14
CA GLU A 140 -6.71 -5.74 -21.25
C GLU A 140 -6.63 -5.05 -22.62
N SER A 141 -7.10 -3.81 -22.76
CA SER A 141 -6.97 -3.05 -24.00
C SER A 141 -5.51 -2.82 -24.40
N ILE A 142 -4.61 -2.67 -23.43
CA ILE A 142 -3.17 -2.55 -23.68
C ILE A 142 -2.55 -3.93 -23.94
N LYS A 143 -2.92 -4.94 -23.12
CA LYS A 143 -2.40 -6.29 -23.22
C LYS A 143 -2.70 -6.94 -24.57
N ASN A 144 -3.93 -6.78 -25.03
CA ASN A 144 -4.49 -7.44 -26.23
C ASN A 144 -4.42 -6.57 -27.50
N ALA A 145 -3.76 -5.41 -27.44
CA ALA A 145 -3.56 -4.55 -28.62
C ALA A 145 -2.84 -5.32 -29.74
N GLY A 146 -3.29 -5.15 -30.96
CA GLY A 146 -2.81 -5.88 -32.14
C GLY A 146 -1.36 -5.61 -32.51
N SER A 147 -0.78 -4.51 -32.00
CA SER A 147 0.61 -4.14 -32.19
C SER A 147 1.19 -3.44 -30.95
N GLU A 148 2.51 -3.40 -30.84
CA GLU A 148 3.19 -2.64 -29.80
C GLU A 148 2.92 -1.14 -29.89
N THR A 149 2.84 -0.61 -31.12
CA THR A 149 2.51 0.80 -31.36
C THR A 149 1.10 1.15 -30.88
N GLU A 150 0.13 0.26 -31.11
CA GLU A 150 -1.23 0.44 -30.61
C GLU A 150 -1.28 0.38 -29.08
N ALA A 151 -0.64 -0.62 -28.47
CA ALA A 151 -0.51 -0.75 -27.03
C ALA A 151 0.10 0.51 -26.40
N LEU A 152 1.20 1.00 -26.97
CA LEU A 152 1.86 2.21 -26.52
C LEU A 152 0.99 3.45 -26.67
N THR A 153 0.20 3.53 -27.75
CA THR A 153 -0.75 4.63 -27.98
C THR A 153 -1.84 4.66 -26.90
N ILE A 154 -2.40 3.51 -26.56
CA ILE A 154 -3.40 3.38 -25.49
C ILE A 154 -2.75 3.74 -24.14
N ALA A 155 -1.60 3.14 -23.84
CA ALA A 155 -0.87 3.38 -22.60
C ALA A 155 -0.47 4.84 -22.41
N THR A 156 -0.08 5.54 -23.49
CA THR A 156 0.28 6.96 -23.43
C THR A 156 -0.89 7.85 -23.00
N LYS A 157 -2.12 7.52 -23.39
CA LYS A 157 -3.32 8.26 -22.97
C LYS A 157 -3.60 8.10 -21.47
N ILE A 158 -3.20 6.97 -20.90
CA ILE A 158 -3.45 6.60 -19.49
C ILE A 158 -2.28 7.04 -18.60
N PHE A 159 -1.08 6.58 -18.92
CA PHE A 159 0.11 6.73 -18.07
C PHE A 159 1.02 7.92 -18.45
N GLY A 160 0.69 8.58 -19.58
CA GLY A 160 1.52 9.63 -20.14
C GLY A 160 2.77 9.10 -20.85
N THR A 161 3.46 9.98 -21.57
CA THR A 161 4.60 9.60 -22.43
C THR A 161 5.75 8.96 -21.67
N LYS A 162 6.03 9.42 -20.44
CA LYS A 162 7.16 8.89 -19.64
C LYS A 162 6.89 7.48 -19.08
N GLY A 163 5.64 7.22 -18.65
CA GLY A 163 5.27 5.94 -18.03
C GLY A 163 4.75 4.91 -19.04
N ALA A 164 4.37 5.33 -20.24
CA ALA A 164 3.68 4.45 -21.19
C ALA A 164 4.52 3.24 -21.61
N ALA A 165 5.79 3.43 -21.91
CA ALA A 165 6.66 2.35 -22.40
C ALA A 165 6.86 1.26 -21.33
N GLU A 166 7.19 1.65 -20.10
CA GLU A 166 7.39 0.71 -19.00
C GLU A 166 6.09 0.01 -18.60
N MET A 167 4.97 0.75 -18.52
CA MET A 167 3.67 0.15 -18.22
C MET A 167 3.19 -0.78 -19.35
N THR A 168 3.40 -0.43 -20.60
CA THR A 168 3.08 -1.34 -21.73
C THR A 168 3.86 -2.64 -21.57
N ARG A 169 5.16 -2.56 -21.31
CA ARG A 169 5.99 -3.74 -21.06
C ARG A 169 5.51 -4.54 -19.88
N ALA A 170 5.33 -3.88 -18.71
CA ALA A 170 4.88 -4.53 -17.48
C ALA A 170 3.53 -5.26 -17.66
N ILE A 171 2.57 -4.64 -18.35
CA ILE A 171 1.26 -5.23 -18.65
C ILE A 171 1.39 -6.43 -19.60
N ARG A 172 2.14 -6.30 -20.67
CA ARG A 172 2.29 -7.38 -21.67
C ARG A 172 3.11 -8.56 -21.16
N GLU A 173 4.07 -8.31 -20.30
CA GLU A 173 4.86 -9.35 -19.61
C GLU A 173 4.13 -9.95 -18.39
N GLY A 174 2.96 -9.43 -18.01
CA GLY A 174 2.19 -9.92 -16.86
C GLY A 174 2.74 -9.50 -15.51
N ARG A 175 3.69 -8.56 -15.46
CA ARG A 175 4.22 -7.98 -14.21
C ARG A 175 3.27 -6.99 -13.55
N PHE A 176 2.34 -6.41 -14.32
CA PHE A 176 1.23 -5.61 -13.83
C PHE A 176 -0.06 -6.42 -13.94
N SER A 177 -0.63 -6.80 -12.81
CA SER A 177 -1.85 -7.60 -12.74
C SER A 177 -2.91 -6.92 -11.88
N ILE A 178 -4.12 -6.82 -12.41
CA ILE A 178 -5.28 -6.37 -11.65
C ILE A 178 -5.74 -7.45 -10.65
N ASP A 179 -5.50 -8.71 -10.95
CA ASP A 179 -5.86 -9.79 -10.03
C ASP A 179 -5.08 -9.68 -8.71
N ASP A 180 -3.83 -9.16 -8.76
CA ASP A 180 -3.07 -8.84 -7.56
C ASP A 180 -3.67 -7.67 -6.76
N LEU A 181 -4.41 -6.75 -7.40
CA LEU A 181 -5.14 -5.69 -6.70
C LEU A 181 -6.30 -6.23 -5.86
N SER A 182 -6.82 -7.40 -6.21
CA SER A 182 -8.00 -7.99 -5.56
C SER A 182 -7.67 -8.89 -4.36
N LYS A 183 -6.39 -9.11 -4.05
CA LYS A 183 -5.99 -9.89 -2.86
C LYS A 183 -6.47 -9.21 -1.60
N SER A 184 -6.99 -10.01 -0.66
CA SER A 184 -7.46 -9.51 0.62
C SER A 184 -6.31 -9.00 1.47
N MET A 185 -6.48 -7.84 2.13
CA MET A 185 -5.51 -7.35 3.10
C MET A 185 -5.29 -8.33 4.27
N SER A 186 -6.29 -9.15 4.60
CA SER A 186 -6.20 -10.13 5.69
C SER A 186 -5.13 -11.20 5.47
N GLU A 187 -4.63 -11.38 4.25
CA GLU A 187 -3.56 -12.31 3.93
C GLU A 187 -2.18 -11.84 4.42
N TYR A 188 -2.06 -10.57 4.85
CA TYR A 188 -0.79 -9.94 5.17
C TYR A 188 -0.57 -9.66 6.68
N GLY A 189 -1.50 -10.10 7.54
CA GLY A 189 -1.48 -9.76 8.97
C GLY A 189 -0.23 -10.22 9.74
N ASP A 190 0.43 -11.27 9.28
CA ASP A 190 1.62 -11.85 9.90
C ASP A 190 2.95 -11.50 9.19
N VAL A 191 2.89 -10.71 8.12
CA VAL A 191 4.09 -10.39 7.31
C VAL A 191 5.14 -9.63 8.12
N VAL A 192 4.73 -8.67 8.95
CA VAL A 192 5.67 -7.90 9.79
C VAL A 192 6.39 -8.83 10.76
N ASP A 193 5.65 -9.73 11.43
CA ASP A 193 6.23 -10.67 12.38
C ASP A 193 7.18 -11.66 11.70
N LYS A 194 6.77 -12.27 10.60
CA LYS A 194 7.59 -13.21 9.83
C LYS A 194 8.88 -12.57 9.28
N THR A 195 8.75 -11.33 8.76
CA THR A 195 9.92 -10.59 8.27
C THR A 195 10.87 -10.26 9.41
N PHE A 196 10.34 -9.84 10.56
CA PHE A 196 11.12 -9.53 11.74
C PHE A 196 11.87 -10.77 12.26
N GLU A 197 11.20 -11.91 12.34
CA GLU A 197 11.80 -13.18 12.78
C GLU A 197 12.90 -13.69 11.83
N ALA A 198 12.80 -13.35 10.55
CA ALA A 198 13.81 -13.69 9.56
C ALA A 198 15.08 -12.81 9.61
N THR A 199 15.07 -11.72 10.38
CA THR A 199 16.24 -10.84 10.59
C THR A 199 17.03 -11.21 11.83
N GLU A 200 18.30 -11.63 11.68
CA GLU A 200 19.15 -12.13 12.79
C GLU A 200 19.34 -11.10 13.92
N ASP A 201 19.43 -9.82 13.61
CA ASP A 201 19.64 -8.73 14.59
C ASP A 201 18.35 -8.17 15.21
N GLY A 202 17.19 -8.48 14.66
CA GLY A 202 15.91 -7.92 15.09
C GLY A 202 15.52 -8.34 16.51
N ILE A 203 15.83 -9.59 16.89
CA ILE A 203 15.42 -10.18 18.16
C ILE A 203 16.09 -9.49 19.37
N ASP A 204 17.37 -9.12 19.29
CA ASP A 204 18.10 -8.54 20.40
C ASP A 204 17.76 -7.06 20.61
N LYS A 205 17.62 -6.28 19.54
CA LYS A 205 17.12 -4.90 19.61
C LYS A 205 15.68 -4.83 20.09
N PHE A 206 14.85 -5.78 19.70
CA PHE A 206 13.47 -5.89 20.15
C PHE A 206 13.34 -6.18 21.65
N LYS A 207 14.17 -7.04 22.21
CA LYS A 207 14.16 -7.31 23.67
C LYS A 207 14.38 -6.04 24.47
N VAL A 208 15.32 -5.19 24.04
CA VAL A 208 15.60 -3.90 24.69
C VAL A 208 14.42 -2.94 24.55
N ALA A 209 13.87 -2.78 23.33
CA ALA A 209 12.74 -1.88 23.06
C ALA A 209 11.45 -2.35 23.75
N SER A 210 11.19 -3.66 23.78
CA SER A 210 10.03 -4.25 24.46
C SER A 210 10.08 -4.06 25.97
N ASN A 211 11.27 -4.19 26.58
CA ASN A 211 11.45 -3.90 28.01
C ASN A 211 11.19 -2.42 28.34
N ASN A 212 11.65 -1.51 27.49
CA ASN A 212 11.39 -0.08 27.63
C ASN A 212 9.90 0.27 27.47
N ALA A 213 9.20 -0.40 26.53
CA ALA A 213 7.77 -0.25 26.35
C ALA A 213 6.96 -0.76 27.56
N LYS A 214 7.35 -1.91 28.15
CA LYS A 214 6.73 -2.44 29.37
C LYS A 214 6.90 -1.50 30.57
N LEU A 215 8.09 -0.90 30.72
CA LEU A 215 8.35 0.10 31.76
C LEU A 215 7.47 1.35 31.57
N ALA A 216 7.30 1.81 30.34
CA ALA A 216 6.43 2.95 30.02
C ALA A 216 4.94 2.65 30.28
N LEU A 217 4.47 1.43 29.99
CA LEU A 217 3.11 0.98 30.31
C LEU A 217 2.87 0.93 31.83
N GLY A 218 3.85 0.44 32.58
CA GLY A 218 3.78 0.41 34.05
C GLY A 218 3.75 1.78 34.72
N SER A 219 4.16 2.83 34.00
CA SER A 219 4.10 4.24 34.47
C SER A 219 2.81 4.97 34.11
N LEU A 220 1.94 4.37 33.29
CA LEU A 220 0.66 4.93 32.85
C LEU A 220 -0.56 4.37 33.60
N GLY A 221 -0.35 3.38 34.45
CA GLY A 221 -1.36 2.79 35.38
C GLY A 221 -1.12 3.19 36.80
#